data_aab332ba27580cd83f01bdb68f4119d4
#
_entry.id   aab332ba27580cd83f01bdb68f4119d4
#
_cell.length_a   1.000
_cell.length_b   1.000
_cell.length_c   1.000
_cell.angle_alpha   90.00
_cell.angle_beta   90.00
_cell.angle_gamma   90.00
#
_symmetry.space_group_name_H-M   'P 1'
#
loop_
_entity.id
_entity.type
_entity.pdbx_description
1 polymer ?
#
loop_
_entity_poly.entity_id
_entity_poly.type
_entity_poly.pdbx_seq_one_letter_code
_entity_poly.pdbx_strand_id
1 'polypeptide(L)'
;IDACLVGSEMCIRDRLQSGGSLYKTVFKPQIRKKPRLILLCDISGSMALYSLFGLTLLFGVVQRFRSVKAFVFIDGLTEITKDLQKLKVNNIKSILNSWNDYVKVDGHSDYQKSFDDLLASKSVFNSNSNSLLVIGDARNNYRSIDKNTIYRLSKSFKDIYWMNPERSQYWNTGDSRFMEFQNICEHYSEVRNFMQLKKFIMKINFKKVIK
;
A
#
# COMPACT_ATOMS: atom_id res chain seq x y z
N ILE A 1 -10.85 -17.23 20.88
CA ILE A 1 -11.08 -18.36 21.81
C ILE A 1 -11.22 -19.61 20.94
N ASP A 2 -10.16 -20.02 20.31
CA ASP A 2 -10.21 -21.24 19.53
C ASP A 2 -8.92 -22.03 19.63
N ALA A 3 -9.10 -23.30 19.79
CA ALA A 3 -8.18 -24.37 19.47
C ALA A 3 -7.11 -24.78 20.49
N CYS A 4 -7.25 -24.45 21.75
CA CYS A 4 -6.41 -25.14 22.76
C CYS A 4 -7.20 -26.07 23.67
N LEU A 5 -8.43 -26.39 23.32
CA LEU A 5 -9.35 -27.17 24.21
C LEU A 5 -9.46 -28.64 23.86
N VAL A 6 -8.88 -29.12 22.78
CA VAL A 6 -9.01 -30.54 22.43
C VAL A 6 -7.65 -31.10 21.99
N GLY A 7 -7.01 -31.84 22.90
CA GLY A 7 -6.28 -32.99 22.46
C GLY A 7 -4.79 -32.87 22.17
N SER A 8 -4.04 -31.92 22.74
CA SER A 8 -2.60 -32.14 22.80
C SER A 8 -2.23 -32.81 24.14
N GLU A 9 -1.43 -33.86 24.09
CA GLU A 9 -0.92 -34.58 25.27
C GLU A 9 -0.28 -33.65 26.32
N MET A 10 0.27 -32.52 25.87
CA MET A 10 0.86 -31.49 26.71
C MET A 10 -0.21 -30.79 27.60
N CYS A 11 -1.39 -30.49 27.06
CA CYS A 11 -2.47 -29.87 27.84
C CYS A 11 -3.09 -30.85 28.87
N ILE A 12 -3.06 -32.15 28.60
CA ILE A 12 -3.55 -33.19 29.52
C ILE A 12 -2.56 -33.38 30.65
N ARG A 13 -1.27 -33.40 30.36
CA ARG A 13 -0.20 -33.54 31.37
C ARG A 13 -0.19 -32.39 32.36
N ASP A 14 -0.33 -31.12 31.87
CA ASP A 14 -0.38 -29.94 32.73
C ASP A 14 -1.62 -29.91 33.63
N ARG A 15 -2.76 -30.46 33.18
CA ARG A 15 -3.97 -30.61 34.01
C ARG A 15 -3.80 -31.64 35.12
N LEU A 16 -3.10 -32.73 34.84
CA LEU A 16 -2.84 -33.78 35.83
C LEU A 16 -1.87 -33.31 36.92
N GLN A 17 -0.84 -32.51 36.53
CA GLN A 17 0.12 -31.97 37.48
C GLN A 17 -0.47 -30.87 38.38
N SER A 18 -1.51 -30.18 37.95
CA SER A 18 -2.20 -29.12 38.73
C SER A 18 -3.46 -29.62 39.46
N GLY A 19 -3.59 -30.92 39.68
CA GLY A 19 -4.73 -31.50 40.44
C GLY A 19 -6.09 -31.27 39.76
N GLY A 20 -6.12 -31.13 38.43
CA GLY A 20 -7.34 -30.93 37.66
C GLY A 20 -7.85 -29.46 37.58
N SER A 21 -7.23 -28.55 38.31
CA SER A 21 -7.60 -27.13 38.28
C SER A 21 -6.84 -26.37 37.19
N LEU A 22 -7.54 -25.51 36.44
CA LEU A 22 -6.93 -24.58 35.46
C LEU A 22 -6.21 -23.44 36.21
N TYR A 23 -5.00 -23.71 36.70
CA TYR A 23 -4.26 -22.76 37.53
C TYR A 23 -3.49 -21.68 36.71
N LYS A 24 -3.28 -21.94 35.41
CA LYS A 24 -2.53 -20.99 34.57
C LYS A 24 -2.96 -21.06 33.11
N THR A 25 -3.67 -20.09 32.67
CA THR A 25 -3.89 -19.85 31.23
C THR A 25 -2.63 -19.29 30.61
N VAL A 26 -1.90 -20.10 29.88
CA VAL A 26 -0.76 -19.59 29.07
C VAL A 26 -1.33 -18.99 27.79
N PHE A 27 -1.49 -17.68 27.78
CA PHE A 27 -1.80 -16.97 26.55
C PHE A 27 -0.57 -17.02 25.63
N LYS A 28 -0.67 -17.75 24.53
CA LYS A 28 0.32 -17.58 23.46
C LYS A 28 0.23 -16.12 22.99
N PRO A 29 1.33 -15.35 23.02
CA PRO A 29 1.30 -13.99 22.49
C PRO A 29 0.86 -14.09 21.03
N GLN A 30 -0.22 -13.42 20.68
CA GLN A 30 -0.60 -13.27 19.27
C GLN A 30 0.55 -12.56 18.58
N ILE A 31 1.29 -13.30 17.77
CA ILE A 31 2.31 -12.70 16.90
C ILE A 31 1.56 -11.77 15.95
N ARG A 32 1.49 -10.50 16.28
CA ARG A 32 0.87 -9.49 15.43
C ARG A 32 1.67 -9.44 14.14
N LYS A 33 1.09 -9.99 13.08
CA LYS A 33 1.70 -9.94 11.75
C LYS A 33 1.78 -8.47 11.35
N LYS A 34 2.97 -7.96 11.04
CA LYS A 34 3.12 -6.62 10.49
C LYS A 34 2.28 -6.52 9.21
N PRO A 35 1.49 -5.47 9.00
CA PRO A 35 0.74 -5.29 7.77
C PRO A 35 1.68 -5.22 6.58
N ARG A 36 1.16 -5.59 5.42
CA ARG A 36 1.83 -5.43 4.14
C ARG A 36 1.42 -4.10 3.54
N LEU A 37 2.37 -3.40 2.97
CA LEU A 37 2.11 -2.21 2.16
C LEU A 37 2.18 -2.59 0.69
N ILE A 38 1.11 -2.29 -0.03
CA ILE A 38 1.08 -2.30 -1.48
C ILE A 38 1.26 -0.85 -1.93
N LEU A 39 2.25 -0.59 -2.73
CA LEU A 39 2.55 0.71 -3.29
C LEU A 39 2.20 0.70 -4.77
N LEU A 40 1.39 1.63 -5.20
CA LEU A 40 1.02 1.82 -6.59
C LEU A 40 1.40 3.24 -7.02
N CYS A 41 2.28 3.37 -7.99
CA CYS A 41 2.83 4.65 -8.39
C CYS A 41 2.60 4.90 -9.88
N ASP A 42 1.95 6.00 -10.17
CA ASP A 42 1.86 6.55 -11.52
C ASP A 42 3.21 7.11 -11.94
N ILE A 43 3.74 6.65 -13.07
CA ILE A 43 5.00 7.10 -13.65
C ILE A 43 4.81 7.73 -15.03
N SER A 44 3.61 8.24 -15.33
CA SER A 44 3.37 9.06 -16.53
C SER A 44 4.30 10.28 -16.56
N GLY A 45 4.46 10.89 -17.74
CA GLY A 45 5.43 11.96 -17.92
C GLY A 45 5.28 13.14 -16.94
N SER A 46 4.04 13.53 -16.61
CA SER A 46 3.75 14.57 -15.60
C SER A 46 4.11 14.15 -14.18
N MET A 47 4.10 12.85 -13.91
CA MET A 47 4.25 12.27 -12.59
C MET A 47 5.66 11.80 -12.26
N ALA A 48 6.53 11.58 -13.25
CA ALA A 48 7.82 10.91 -13.10
C ALA A 48 8.69 11.47 -11.95
N LEU A 49 8.81 12.80 -11.86
CA LEU A 49 9.61 13.45 -10.81
C LEU A 49 9.01 13.30 -9.41
N TYR A 50 7.69 13.39 -9.31
CA TYR A 50 6.98 13.29 -8.02
C TYR A 50 6.91 11.85 -7.52
N SER A 51 6.73 10.90 -8.42
CA SER A 51 6.65 9.49 -8.12
C SER A 51 7.95 8.97 -7.52
N LEU A 52 9.06 9.37 -8.09
CA LEU A 52 10.37 9.02 -7.58
C LEU A 52 10.64 9.59 -6.20
N PHE A 53 10.32 10.86 -5.98
CA PHE A 53 10.42 11.50 -4.67
C PHE A 53 9.56 10.74 -3.64
N GLY A 54 8.31 10.44 -3.99
CA GLY A 54 7.41 9.66 -3.14
C GLY A 54 7.94 8.26 -2.81
N LEU A 55 8.45 7.53 -3.81
CA LEU A 55 9.03 6.21 -3.62
C LEU A 55 10.29 6.23 -2.74
N THR A 56 11.16 7.19 -2.93
CA THR A 56 12.39 7.32 -2.13
C THR A 56 12.09 7.55 -0.66
N LEU A 57 11.09 8.36 -0.38
CA LEU A 57 10.73 8.70 0.99
C LEU A 57 9.92 7.60 1.66
N LEU A 58 9.10 6.90 0.90
CA LEU A 58 8.39 5.73 1.41
C LEU A 58 9.32 4.57 1.75
N PHE A 59 10.45 4.45 1.07
CA PHE A 59 11.48 3.49 1.48
C PHE A 59 11.90 3.67 2.94
N GLY A 60 12.00 4.89 3.42
CA GLY A 60 12.25 5.18 4.85
C GLY A 60 11.11 4.74 5.79
N VAL A 61 9.87 4.67 5.29
CA VAL A 61 8.68 4.26 6.05
C VAL A 61 8.45 2.74 5.99
N VAL A 62 8.95 2.11 4.94
CA VAL A 62 8.79 0.69 4.61
C VAL A 62 9.21 -0.25 5.72
N GLN A 63 10.21 0.13 6.51
CA GLN A 63 10.70 -0.70 7.62
C GLN A 63 9.63 -1.00 8.70
N ARG A 64 8.51 -0.29 8.69
CA ARG A 64 7.42 -0.50 9.64
C ARG A 64 6.43 -1.58 9.21
N PHE A 65 6.46 -1.99 7.95
CA PHE A 65 5.58 -3.02 7.42
C PHE A 65 6.28 -4.38 7.35
N ARG A 66 5.51 -5.46 7.41
CA ARG A 66 6.05 -6.83 7.28
C ARG A 66 6.71 -7.06 5.93
N SER A 67 6.10 -6.52 4.90
CA SER A 67 6.62 -6.55 3.55
C SER A 67 6.02 -5.42 2.75
N VAL A 68 6.77 -4.93 1.77
CA VAL A 68 6.28 -3.96 0.79
C VAL A 68 6.32 -4.63 -0.56
N LYS A 69 5.24 -4.45 -1.31
CA LYS A 69 5.20 -4.72 -2.74
C LYS A 69 4.94 -3.41 -3.46
N ALA A 70 5.74 -3.15 -4.47
CA ALA A 70 5.68 -1.92 -5.21
C ALA A 70 5.41 -2.18 -6.67
N PHE A 71 4.50 -1.43 -7.18
CA PHE A 71 4.07 -1.45 -8.57
C PHE A 71 4.14 -0.04 -9.14
N VAL A 72 4.49 0.04 -10.40
CA VAL A 72 4.39 1.25 -11.20
C VAL A 72 3.45 1.00 -12.36
N PHE A 73 2.83 2.05 -12.87
CA PHE A 73 1.96 1.95 -14.03
C PHE A 73 1.98 3.21 -14.90
N ILE A 74 1.65 3.01 -16.16
CA ILE A 74 1.19 4.01 -17.14
C ILE A 74 -0.07 3.43 -17.78
N ASP A 75 0.10 2.58 -18.78
CA ASP A 75 -0.94 1.84 -19.49
C ASP A 75 -1.05 0.36 -19.06
N GLY A 76 -0.23 -0.05 -18.11
CA GLY A 76 -0.18 -1.39 -17.54
C GLY A 76 0.65 -1.44 -16.27
N LEU A 77 0.44 -2.49 -15.47
CA LEU A 77 1.02 -2.66 -14.15
C LEU A 77 2.36 -3.40 -14.24
N THR A 78 3.40 -2.86 -13.61
CA THR A 78 4.73 -3.49 -13.51
C THR A 78 5.16 -3.59 -12.05
N GLU A 79 5.55 -4.79 -11.58
CA GLU A 79 6.08 -4.98 -10.23
C GLU A 79 7.56 -4.59 -10.17
N ILE A 80 7.90 -3.65 -9.29
CA ILE A 80 9.26 -3.15 -9.07
C ILE A 80 9.80 -3.46 -7.67
N THR A 81 9.18 -4.39 -6.96
CA THR A 81 9.52 -4.72 -5.56
C THR A 81 11.01 -5.05 -5.39
N LYS A 82 11.58 -5.86 -6.30
CA LYS A 82 12.98 -6.28 -6.23
C LYS A 82 13.94 -5.11 -6.44
N ASP A 83 13.58 -4.19 -7.31
CA ASP A 83 14.40 -3.02 -7.62
C ASP A 83 14.40 -2.03 -6.46
N LEU A 84 13.25 -1.83 -5.80
CA LEU A 84 13.15 -1.05 -4.57
C LEU A 84 13.97 -1.65 -3.41
N GLN A 85 14.02 -2.98 -3.30
CA GLN A 85 14.80 -3.65 -2.25
C GLN A 85 16.31 -3.50 -2.42
N LYS A 86 16.77 -3.33 -3.65
CA LYS A 86 18.19 -3.08 -3.98
C LYS A 86 18.59 -1.62 -3.72
N LEU A 87 17.62 -0.74 -3.47
CA LEU A 87 17.86 0.66 -3.14
C LEU A 87 18.64 0.78 -1.84
N LYS A 88 19.90 1.16 -1.95
CA LYS A 88 20.62 1.81 -0.88
C LYS A 88 20.48 3.32 -1.10
N VAL A 89 20.36 4.08 -0.01
CA VAL A 89 20.19 5.54 -0.04
C VAL A 89 21.16 6.24 -1.00
N ASN A 90 22.35 5.66 -1.21
CA ASN A 90 23.41 6.21 -2.06
C ASN A 90 23.20 5.95 -3.58
N ASN A 91 22.22 5.11 -3.98
CA ASN A 91 22.05 4.69 -5.38
C ASN A 91 20.74 5.19 -6.02
N ILE A 92 20.11 6.20 -5.45
CA ILE A 92 18.84 6.76 -5.93
C ILE A 92 18.96 7.23 -7.40
N LYS A 93 20.12 7.82 -7.77
CA LYS A 93 20.37 8.29 -9.14
C LYS A 93 20.44 7.15 -10.18
N SER A 94 20.98 5.98 -9.82
CA SER A 94 21.08 4.87 -10.76
C SER A 94 19.72 4.23 -11.05
N ILE A 95 18.80 4.29 -10.10
CA ILE A 95 17.43 3.79 -10.27
C ILE A 95 16.58 4.78 -11.06
N LEU A 96 16.83 6.08 -10.88
CA LEU A 96 16.28 7.11 -11.76
C LEU A 96 16.58 6.81 -13.22
N ASN A 97 17.81 6.43 -13.52
CA ASN A 97 18.23 6.13 -14.87
C ASN A 97 17.61 4.83 -15.40
N SER A 98 17.48 3.79 -14.57
CA SER A 98 16.78 2.57 -14.98
C SER A 98 15.27 2.77 -15.13
N TRP A 99 14.70 3.77 -14.48
CA TRP A 99 13.28 4.10 -14.60
C TRP A 99 12.96 4.86 -15.87
N ASN A 100 13.93 5.59 -16.44
CA ASN A 100 13.75 6.18 -17.76
C ASN A 100 13.43 5.11 -18.83
N ASP A 101 13.85 3.86 -18.62
CA ASP A 101 13.51 2.75 -19.52
C ASP A 101 12.04 2.32 -19.38
N TYR A 102 11.40 2.59 -18.24
CA TYR A 102 9.97 2.31 -17.98
C TYR A 102 9.07 3.51 -18.26
N VAL A 103 9.60 4.74 -18.21
CA VAL A 103 8.85 5.98 -18.46
C VAL A 103 8.70 6.19 -19.96
N LYS A 104 7.57 5.78 -20.50
CA LYS A 104 7.16 6.22 -21.84
C LYS A 104 6.68 7.65 -21.73
N VAL A 105 7.44 8.59 -22.29
CA VAL A 105 7.17 10.05 -22.24
C VAL A 105 5.79 10.41 -22.81
N ASP A 106 5.25 9.59 -23.72
CA ASP A 106 3.96 9.79 -24.37
C ASP A 106 2.83 8.88 -23.80
N GLY A 107 3.08 8.18 -22.70
CA GLY A 107 2.11 7.28 -22.10
C GLY A 107 1.03 8.00 -21.30
N HIS A 108 -0.23 7.78 -21.67
CA HIS A 108 -1.39 8.24 -20.90
C HIS A 108 -1.73 7.25 -19.80
N SER A 109 -1.88 7.72 -18.57
CA SER A 109 -2.24 6.86 -17.44
C SER A 109 -3.62 6.23 -17.63
N ASP A 110 -3.71 4.94 -17.35
CA ASP A 110 -4.96 4.19 -17.26
C ASP A 110 -5.14 3.61 -15.86
N TYR A 111 -5.79 4.37 -15.01
CA TYR A 111 -6.06 3.97 -13.63
C TYR A 111 -7.02 2.79 -13.55
N GLN A 112 -8.03 2.73 -14.43
CA GLN A 112 -8.97 1.62 -14.46
C GLN A 112 -8.25 0.29 -14.67
N LYS A 113 -7.50 0.19 -15.76
CA LYS A 113 -6.74 -1.01 -16.10
C LYS A 113 -5.73 -1.36 -15.01
N SER A 114 -5.03 -0.36 -14.49
CA SER A 114 -3.99 -0.58 -13.46
C SER A 114 -4.57 -1.11 -12.15
N PHE A 115 -5.74 -0.65 -11.75
CA PHE A 115 -6.44 -1.19 -10.58
C PHE A 115 -6.99 -2.59 -10.83
N ASP A 116 -7.52 -2.88 -12.00
CA ASP A 116 -7.99 -4.22 -12.35
C ASP A 116 -6.83 -5.22 -12.40
N ASP A 117 -5.70 -4.85 -12.99
CA ASP A 117 -4.48 -5.65 -13.00
C ASP A 117 -3.95 -5.88 -11.57
N LEU A 118 -3.98 -4.84 -10.72
CA LEU A 118 -3.58 -4.94 -9.31
C LEU A 118 -4.48 -5.91 -8.56
N LEU A 119 -5.80 -5.80 -8.74
CA LEU A 119 -6.78 -6.67 -8.11
C LEU A 119 -6.69 -8.12 -8.63
N ALA A 120 -6.28 -8.33 -9.87
CA ALA A 120 -6.03 -9.66 -10.44
C ALA A 120 -4.71 -10.28 -9.96
N SER A 121 -3.78 -9.46 -9.43
CA SER A 121 -2.47 -9.94 -9.04
C SER A 121 -2.55 -10.81 -7.77
N LYS A 122 -1.87 -11.98 -7.80
CA LYS A 122 -1.76 -12.89 -6.64
C LYS A 122 -1.17 -12.21 -5.38
N SER A 123 -0.58 -11.05 -5.55
CA SER A 123 0.03 -10.26 -4.48
C SER A 123 -0.97 -9.66 -3.51
N VAL A 124 -2.19 -9.39 -3.99
CA VAL A 124 -3.28 -8.77 -3.22
C VAL A 124 -4.13 -9.81 -2.50
N PHE A 125 -4.22 -11.04 -3.02
CA PHE A 125 -5.20 -12.05 -2.64
C PHE A 125 -5.13 -12.59 -1.21
N ASN A 126 -4.15 -12.26 -0.39
CA ASN A 126 -3.93 -13.09 0.81
C ASN A 126 -4.08 -12.43 2.19
N SER A 127 -4.59 -11.23 2.33
CA SER A 127 -5.05 -10.79 3.65
C SER A 127 -5.76 -9.43 3.64
N ASN A 128 -6.91 -9.34 4.29
CA ASN A 128 -7.60 -8.10 4.69
C ASN A 128 -6.75 -7.19 5.62
N SER A 129 -5.45 -7.44 5.72
CA SER A 129 -4.48 -6.67 6.50
C SER A 129 -3.55 -5.81 5.64
N ASN A 130 -3.70 -5.84 4.31
CA ASN A 130 -2.88 -5.05 3.41
C ASN A 130 -3.40 -3.61 3.36
N SER A 131 -2.48 -2.65 3.39
CA SER A 131 -2.78 -1.25 3.09
C SER A 131 -2.29 -0.91 1.68
N LEU A 132 -3.07 -0.12 0.95
CA LEU A 132 -2.70 0.39 -0.37
C LEU A 132 -2.27 1.85 -0.23
N LEU A 133 -1.15 2.22 -0.83
CA LEU A 133 -0.74 3.59 -1.00
C LEU A 133 -0.60 3.90 -2.48
N VAL A 134 -1.43 4.82 -2.95
CA VAL A 134 -1.41 5.31 -4.32
C VAL A 134 -0.66 6.63 -4.38
N ILE A 135 0.23 6.77 -5.35
CA ILE A 135 0.92 8.02 -5.68
C ILE A 135 0.53 8.37 -7.12
N GLY A 136 -0.25 9.42 -7.30
CA GLY A 136 -0.71 9.81 -8.62
C GLY A 136 -1.69 10.98 -8.57
N ASP A 137 -1.86 11.64 -9.71
CA ASP A 137 -2.74 12.79 -9.89
C ASP A 137 -4.20 12.41 -10.18
N ALA A 138 -4.49 11.13 -10.33
CA ALA A 138 -5.78 10.58 -10.70
C ALA A 138 -6.29 11.04 -12.08
N ARG A 139 -5.40 11.47 -12.99
CA ARG A 139 -5.77 11.82 -14.35
C ARG A 139 -5.92 10.56 -15.19
N ASN A 140 -7.11 10.30 -15.69
CA ASN A 140 -7.45 9.06 -16.40
C ASN A 140 -7.73 9.27 -17.89
N ASN A 141 -7.20 10.33 -18.46
CA ASN A 141 -7.35 10.63 -19.89
C ASN A 141 -8.82 10.58 -20.36
N TYR A 142 -9.71 11.24 -19.59
CA TYR A 142 -11.17 11.27 -19.80
C TYR A 142 -11.89 9.91 -19.78
N ARG A 143 -11.19 8.81 -19.43
CA ARG A 143 -11.81 7.50 -19.28
C ARG A 143 -12.59 7.45 -17.96
N SER A 144 -13.70 6.74 -17.96
CA SER A 144 -14.48 6.49 -16.75
C SER A 144 -13.80 5.43 -15.87
N ILE A 145 -14.08 5.47 -14.58
CA ILE A 145 -13.70 4.42 -13.63
C ILE A 145 -14.96 3.62 -13.29
N ASP A 146 -14.85 2.30 -13.35
CA ASP A 146 -15.97 1.42 -12.99
C ASP A 146 -16.19 1.45 -11.46
N LYS A 147 -17.43 1.67 -11.06
CA LYS A 147 -17.85 1.64 -9.66
C LYS A 147 -17.58 0.28 -9.00
N ASN A 148 -17.64 -0.80 -9.78
CA ASN A 148 -17.30 -2.13 -9.28
C ASN A 148 -15.81 -2.25 -8.93
N THR A 149 -14.92 -1.67 -9.71
CA THR A 149 -13.49 -1.62 -9.41
C THR A 149 -13.23 -0.84 -8.12
N ILE A 150 -13.89 0.31 -7.92
CA ILE A 150 -13.80 1.09 -6.67
C ILE A 150 -14.30 0.27 -5.48
N TYR A 151 -15.43 -0.41 -5.61
CA TYR A 151 -15.97 -1.30 -4.57
C TYR A 151 -15.01 -2.44 -4.25
N ARG A 152 -14.44 -3.12 -5.25
CA ARG A 152 -13.46 -4.20 -5.06
C ARG A 152 -12.20 -3.70 -4.37
N LEU A 153 -11.70 -2.51 -4.69
CA LEU A 153 -10.58 -1.88 -3.98
C LEU A 153 -10.89 -1.71 -2.50
N SER A 154 -12.06 -1.13 -2.16
CA SER A 154 -12.47 -0.91 -0.77
C SER A 154 -12.61 -2.21 0.04
N LYS A 155 -12.88 -3.34 -0.61
CA LYS A 155 -12.99 -4.67 0.04
C LYS A 155 -11.65 -5.41 0.11
N SER A 156 -10.73 -5.14 -0.81
CA SER A 156 -9.45 -5.84 -0.91
C SER A 156 -8.37 -5.27 0.00
N PHE A 157 -8.51 -4.02 0.41
CA PHE A 157 -7.55 -3.33 1.26
C PHE A 157 -8.19 -2.88 2.58
N LYS A 158 -7.40 -2.98 3.65
CA LYS A 158 -7.82 -2.50 4.96
C LYS A 158 -7.90 -0.98 5.02
N ASP A 159 -6.83 -0.35 4.54
CA ASP A 159 -6.70 1.10 4.50
C ASP A 159 -6.19 1.49 3.12
N ILE A 160 -6.73 2.54 2.54
CA ILE A 160 -6.28 3.11 1.28
C ILE A 160 -5.81 4.53 1.54
N TYR A 161 -4.60 4.82 1.13
CA TYR A 161 -3.96 6.13 1.25
C TYR A 161 -3.66 6.67 -0.14
N TRP A 162 -3.81 7.99 -0.33
CA TRP A 162 -3.52 8.62 -1.61
C TRP A 162 -2.65 9.86 -1.44
N MET A 163 -1.50 9.88 -2.09
CA MET A 163 -0.67 11.05 -2.26
C MET A 163 -0.88 11.62 -3.67
N ASN A 164 -1.44 12.80 -3.73
CA ASN A 164 -1.62 13.50 -5.00
C ASN A 164 -0.61 14.65 -5.10
N PRO A 165 0.28 14.68 -6.10
CA PRO A 165 1.25 15.76 -6.29
C PRO A 165 0.66 16.99 -6.95
N GLU A 166 -0.56 16.91 -7.44
CA GLU A 166 -1.25 18.06 -8.00
C GLU A 166 -1.86 18.94 -6.89
N ARG A 167 -1.98 20.24 -7.14
CA ARG A 167 -2.68 21.14 -6.20
C ARG A 167 -4.14 20.72 -6.04
N SER A 168 -4.62 20.73 -4.81
CA SER A 168 -5.99 20.28 -4.48
C SER A 168 -7.09 21.04 -5.22
N GLN A 169 -6.83 22.30 -5.61
CA GLN A 169 -7.77 23.10 -6.41
C GLN A 169 -8.02 22.55 -7.83
N TYR A 170 -7.10 21.71 -8.33
CA TYR A 170 -7.22 21.10 -9.66
C TYR A 170 -7.76 19.68 -9.62
N TRP A 171 -7.91 19.10 -8.42
CA TRP A 171 -8.52 17.79 -8.29
C TRP A 171 -9.96 17.84 -8.82
N ASN A 172 -10.33 16.84 -9.60
CA ASN A 172 -11.63 16.79 -10.26
C ASN A 172 -11.88 17.84 -11.35
N THR A 173 -10.80 18.46 -11.86
CA THR A 173 -10.86 19.31 -13.04
C THR A 173 -10.25 18.58 -14.23
N GLY A 174 -10.75 18.88 -15.44
CA GLY A 174 -10.30 18.24 -16.67
C GLY A 174 -10.57 16.73 -16.65
N ASP A 175 -9.53 15.94 -16.78
CA ASP A 175 -9.57 14.48 -16.85
C ASP A 175 -9.27 13.78 -15.49
N SER A 176 -9.07 14.55 -14.41
CA SER A 176 -8.87 14.01 -13.07
C SER A 176 -10.15 13.33 -12.55
N ARG A 177 -10.00 12.12 -11.99
CA ARG A 177 -11.08 11.29 -11.44
C ARG A 177 -10.95 11.10 -9.93
N PHE A 178 -10.26 11.98 -9.24
CA PHE A 178 -9.95 11.80 -7.83
C PHE A 178 -11.20 11.70 -6.95
N MET A 179 -12.28 12.42 -7.26
CA MET A 179 -13.55 12.33 -6.51
C MET A 179 -14.11 10.91 -6.41
N GLU A 180 -13.88 10.09 -7.44
CA GLU A 180 -14.39 8.72 -7.47
C GLU A 180 -13.70 7.84 -6.42
N PHE A 181 -12.44 8.16 -6.08
CA PHE A 181 -11.64 7.42 -5.10
C PHE A 181 -11.66 8.03 -3.71
N GLN A 182 -12.03 9.30 -3.57
CA GLN A 182 -11.96 10.04 -2.32
C GLN A 182 -12.67 9.32 -1.16
N ASN A 183 -13.84 8.75 -1.42
CA ASN A 183 -14.69 8.13 -0.39
C ASN A 183 -14.16 6.79 0.12
N ILE A 184 -13.24 6.15 -0.59
CA ILE A 184 -12.62 4.89 -0.17
C ILE A 184 -11.24 5.10 0.48
N CYS A 185 -10.72 6.31 0.48
CA CYS A 185 -9.44 6.64 1.08
C CYS A 185 -9.60 6.93 2.57
N GLU A 186 -8.84 6.24 3.42
CA GLU A 186 -8.70 6.55 4.84
C GLU A 186 -8.04 7.93 5.05
N HIS A 187 -7.03 8.23 4.22
CA HIS A 187 -6.41 9.54 4.17
C HIS A 187 -5.84 9.84 2.81
N TYR A 188 -6.04 11.06 2.36
CA TYR A 188 -5.44 11.60 1.14
C TYR A 188 -4.93 13.02 1.38
N SER A 189 -3.92 13.43 0.62
CA SER A 189 -3.36 14.77 0.75
C SER A 189 -2.60 15.18 -0.51
N GLU A 190 -2.55 16.49 -0.72
CA GLU A 190 -1.61 17.12 -1.64
C GLU A 190 -0.19 16.94 -1.09
N VAL A 191 0.71 16.35 -1.90
CA VAL A 191 2.10 16.08 -1.52
C VAL A 191 3.04 16.47 -2.66
N ARG A 192 3.51 17.71 -2.64
CA ARG A 192 4.42 18.30 -3.65
C ARG A 192 5.80 18.59 -3.12
N ASN A 193 5.98 18.55 -1.81
CA ASN A 193 7.25 18.87 -1.17
C ASN A 193 7.46 18.05 0.11
N PHE A 194 8.67 18.12 0.65
CA PHE A 194 9.08 17.36 1.82
C PHE A 194 8.24 17.66 3.07
N MET A 195 7.81 18.90 3.27
CA MET A 195 7.02 19.27 4.45
C MET A 195 5.61 18.66 4.37
N GLN A 196 4.98 18.67 3.21
CA GLN A 196 3.68 18.05 2.99
C GLN A 196 3.78 16.52 3.15
N LEU A 197 4.84 15.92 2.62
CA LEU A 197 5.10 14.50 2.78
C LEU A 197 5.30 14.13 4.25
N LYS A 198 6.09 14.87 5.01
CA LYS A 198 6.27 14.65 6.45
C LYS A 198 4.92 14.68 7.17
N LYS A 199 4.07 15.67 6.87
CA LYS A 199 2.72 15.78 7.44
C LYS A 199 1.85 14.58 7.05
N PHE A 200 1.91 14.15 5.79
CA PHE A 200 1.19 12.98 5.30
C PHE A 200 1.60 11.70 6.05
N ILE A 201 2.90 11.44 6.16
CA ILE A 201 3.42 10.26 6.87
C ILE A 201 3.03 10.27 8.35
N MET A 202 3.01 11.44 8.99
CA MET A 202 2.58 11.56 10.39
C MET A 202 1.09 11.29 10.59
N LYS A 203 0.27 11.57 9.59
CA LYS A 203 -1.18 11.31 9.61
C LYS A 203 -1.53 9.86 9.30
N ILE A 204 -0.72 9.19 8.48
CA ILE A 204 -0.90 7.76 8.25
C ILE A 204 -0.69 7.07 9.60
N ASN A 205 -1.79 6.58 10.17
CA ASN A 205 -1.79 5.99 11.50
C ASN A 205 -1.11 4.62 11.50
N PHE A 206 0.19 4.59 11.27
CA PHE A 206 1.00 3.39 11.55
C PHE A 206 0.99 3.01 13.04
N LYS A 207 0.44 3.89 13.93
CA LYS A 207 0.35 3.65 15.38
C LYS A 207 -0.50 2.46 15.79
N LYS A 208 -1.47 2.03 14.99
CA LYS A 208 -2.23 0.80 15.26
C LYS A 208 -1.41 -0.49 15.11
N VAL A 209 -0.20 -0.38 14.61
CA VAL A 209 0.68 -1.53 14.28
C VAL A 209 1.81 -1.71 15.29
N ILE A 210 2.06 -0.73 16.14
CA ILE A 210 3.23 -0.68 17.06
C ILE A 210 2.83 -0.94 18.54
N LYS A 211 1.62 -1.39 18.82
CA LYS A 211 1.29 -1.82 20.18
C LYS A 211 1.14 -3.32 20.27
#